data_d4632333e9e3686c9a269483585a4515
#
_entry.id   d4632333e9e3686c9a269483585a4515
#
_cell.length_a   1.000
_cell.length_b   1.000
_cell.length_c   1.000
_cell.angle_alpha   90.00
_cell.angle_beta   90.00
_cell.angle_gamma   90.00
#
_symmetry.space_group_name_H-M   'P 1'
#
loop_
_entity.id
_entity.type
_entity.pdbx_description
1 polymer ?
#
loop_
_entity_poly.entity_id
_entity_poly.type
_entity_poly.pdbx_seq_one_letter_code
_entity_poly.pdbx_strand_id
1 'polypeptide(L)'
;MTRTTDSIPIVDVEPLTNGEACPQTLNALRRANQEAGFAYVRNHGIASSVIDAARQSAVAFFQLSQAEKSAVTVSRQHRGWLAQGEARMSDNESVDLKESFIWGAPNEPNGAATNHSLQGPNQWPDHNRNDFSTHASAWFEAAQHLAESLLRGF
;
A
#
# COMPACT_ATOMS: atom_id res chain seq x y z
N MET A 1 0.30 -27.21 -21.90
CA MET A 1 -0.99 -26.46 -21.97
C MET A 1 -0.67 -24.99 -21.85
N THR A 2 -0.74 -24.25 -22.93
CA THR A 2 -0.48 -22.81 -22.97
C THR A 2 -1.73 -22.12 -22.43
N ARG A 3 -1.62 -21.52 -21.23
CA ARG A 3 -2.72 -20.75 -20.63
C ARG A 3 -2.64 -19.34 -21.22
N THR A 4 -3.47 -19.06 -22.20
CA THR A 4 -3.70 -17.69 -22.67
C THR A 4 -4.75 -17.05 -21.78
N THR A 5 -4.31 -16.25 -20.83
CA THR A 5 -5.20 -15.32 -20.13
C THR A 5 -5.22 -14.04 -20.96
N ASP A 6 -6.19 -13.91 -21.84
CA ASP A 6 -6.31 -12.75 -22.74
C ASP A 6 -6.64 -11.44 -22.01
N SER A 7 -7.00 -11.50 -20.73
CA SER A 7 -7.29 -10.32 -19.90
C SER A 7 -7.11 -10.63 -18.42
N ILE A 8 -6.76 -9.59 -17.65
CA ILE A 8 -6.72 -9.65 -16.18
C ILE A 8 -8.17 -9.82 -15.67
N PRO A 9 -8.46 -10.84 -14.84
CA PRO A 9 -9.79 -11.03 -14.26
C PRO A 9 -10.22 -9.83 -13.42
N ILE A 10 -11.51 -9.49 -13.47
CA ILE A 10 -12.12 -8.47 -12.58
C ILE A 10 -13.10 -9.21 -11.66
N VAL A 11 -12.87 -9.10 -10.35
CA VAL A 11 -13.70 -9.74 -9.32
C VAL A 11 -14.50 -8.70 -8.57
N ASP A 12 -15.81 -8.95 -8.44
CA ASP A 12 -16.70 -8.17 -7.59
C ASP A 12 -16.55 -8.64 -6.14
N VAL A 13 -16.09 -7.74 -5.26
CA VAL A 13 -15.79 -8.08 -3.86
C VAL A 13 -16.79 -7.46 -2.87
N GLU A 14 -17.85 -6.81 -3.34
CA GLU A 14 -18.88 -6.22 -2.48
C GLU A 14 -19.43 -7.20 -1.44
N PRO A 15 -19.75 -8.47 -1.77
CA PRO A 15 -20.24 -9.40 -0.75
C PRO A 15 -19.24 -9.60 0.39
N LEU A 16 -17.94 -9.67 0.09
CA LEU A 16 -16.91 -9.86 1.13
C LEU A 16 -16.73 -8.63 2.01
N THR A 17 -16.82 -7.43 1.43
CA THR A 17 -16.76 -6.18 2.20
C THR A 17 -17.98 -6.00 3.10
N ASN A 18 -19.12 -6.58 2.72
CA ASN A 18 -20.34 -6.66 3.53
C ASN A 18 -20.32 -7.82 4.55
N GLY A 19 -19.27 -8.63 4.59
CA GLY A 19 -19.16 -9.78 5.49
C GLY A 19 -19.91 -11.03 5.04
N GLU A 20 -20.31 -11.09 3.77
CA GLU A 20 -21.09 -12.20 3.22
C GLU A 20 -20.17 -13.25 2.56
N ALA A 21 -20.38 -14.52 2.91
CA ALA A 21 -19.71 -15.65 2.24
C ALA A 21 -20.43 -15.99 0.92
N CYS A 22 -20.18 -15.22 -0.13
CA CYS A 22 -20.79 -15.44 -1.46
C CYS A 22 -19.98 -16.47 -2.26
N PRO A 23 -20.53 -17.68 -2.55
CA PRO A 23 -19.82 -18.72 -3.29
C PRO A 23 -19.32 -18.27 -4.67
N GLN A 24 -20.04 -17.39 -5.34
CA GLN A 24 -19.69 -16.86 -6.65
C GLN A 24 -18.41 -16.02 -6.57
N THR A 25 -18.34 -15.11 -5.60
CA THR A 25 -17.15 -14.27 -5.36
C THR A 25 -15.95 -15.13 -4.96
N LEU A 26 -16.14 -16.10 -4.05
CA LEU A 26 -15.06 -17.00 -3.61
C LEU A 26 -14.51 -17.84 -4.77
N ASN A 27 -15.37 -18.36 -5.63
CA ASN A 27 -14.95 -19.11 -6.81
C ASN A 27 -14.24 -18.20 -7.84
N ALA A 28 -14.69 -16.96 -8.02
CA ALA A 28 -14.03 -15.99 -8.90
C ALA A 28 -12.62 -15.65 -8.40
N LEU A 29 -12.43 -15.41 -7.10
CA LEU A 29 -11.11 -15.20 -6.49
C LEU A 29 -10.20 -16.42 -6.66
N ARG A 30 -10.71 -17.63 -6.38
CA ARG A 30 -9.95 -18.87 -6.56
C ARG A 30 -9.48 -19.03 -8.00
N ARG A 31 -10.36 -18.83 -8.98
CA ARG A 31 -10.01 -18.93 -10.39
C ARG A 31 -8.97 -17.87 -10.78
N ALA A 32 -9.17 -16.62 -10.37
CA ALA A 32 -8.21 -15.56 -10.64
C ALA A 32 -6.80 -15.91 -10.12
N ASN A 33 -6.70 -16.43 -8.89
CA ASN A 33 -5.42 -16.86 -8.34
C ASN A 33 -4.81 -18.05 -9.07
N GLN A 34 -5.61 -19.06 -9.43
CA GLN A 34 -5.11 -20.26 -10.08
C GLN A 34 -4.76 -20.03 -11.56
N GLU A 35 -5.47 -19.13 -12.22
CA GLU A 35 -5.35 -18.94 -13.66
C GLU A 35 -4.41 -17.78 -14.02
N ALA A 36 -4.52 -16.64 -13.35
CA ALA A 36 -3.74 -15.44 -13.65
C ALA A 36 -2.69 -15.10 -12.56
N GLY A 37 -2.94 -15.49 -11.30
CA GLY A 37 -2.11 -15.14 -10.15
C GLY A 37 -2.41 -13.76 -9.56
N PHE A 38 -3.29 -12.98 -10.19
CA PHE A 38 -3.73 -11.64 -9.76
C PHE A 38 -5.08 -11.28 -10.40
N ALA A 39 -5.74 -10.27 -9.85
CA ALA A 39 -7.01 -9.76 -10.35
C ALA A 39 -7.16 -8.27 -10.09
N TYR A 40 -8.00 -7.61 -10.88
CA TYR A 40 -8.62 -6.36 -10.45
C TYR A 40 -9.81 -6.67 -9.54
N VAL A 41 -10.04 -5.84 -8.54
CA VAL A 41 -11.25 -5.89 -7.71
C VAL A 41 -12.13 -4.67 -8.00
N ARG A 42 -13.44 -4.86 -7.96
CA ARG A 42 -14.42 -3.77 -8.05
C ARG A 42 -15.37 -3.84 -6.87
N ASN A 43 -16.08 -2.74 -6.61
CA ASN A 43 -17.02 -2.59 -5.49
C ASN A 43 -16.33 -2.87 -4.13
N HIS A 44 -15.10 -2.41 -4.02
CA HIS A 44 -14.23 -2.64 -2.87
C HIS A 44 -14.55 -1.77 -1.64
N GLY A 45 -15.56 -0.89 -1.72
CA GLY A 45 -16.03 -0.07 -0.61
C GLY A 45 -15.15 1.13 -0.24
N ILE A 46 -13.96 1.29 -0.83
CA ILE A 46 -13.11 2.47 -0.56
C ILE A 46 -13.66 3.66 -1.32
N ALA A 47 -13.99 4.74 -0.61
CA ALA A 47 -14.49 5.96 -1.23
C ALA A 47 -13.46 6.57 -2.20
N SER A 48 -13.91 7.01 -3.37
CA SER A 48 -13.04 7.66 -4.36
C SER A 48 -12.32 8.87 -3.79
N SER A 49 -12.97 9.63 -2.91
CA SER A 49 -12.35 10.77 -2.22
C SER A 49 -11.12 10.39 -1.38
N VAL A 50 -11.12 9.21 -0.74
CA VAL A 50 -9.95 8.70 0.00
C VAL A 50 -8.81 8.37 -0.95
N ILE A 51 -9.13 7.71 -2.06
CA ILE A 51 -8.13 7.38 -3.11
C ILE A 51 -7.52 8.65 -3.71
N ASP A 52 -8.38 9.60 -4.09
CA ASP A 52 -7.95 10.84 -4.73
C ASP A 52 -7.13 11.71 -3.79
N ALA A 53 -7.54 11.83 -2.52
CA ALA A 53 -6.81 12.60 -1.51
C ALA A 53 -5.42 12.00 -1.25
N ALA A 54 -5.33 10.68 -1.07
CA ALA A 54 -4.06 9.98 -0.88
C ALA A 54 -3.14 10.15 -2.10
N ARG A 55 -3.68 10.01 -3.32
CA ARG A 55 -2.92 10.20 -4.56
C ARG A 55 -2.42 11.62 -4.72
N GLN A 56 -3.27 12.62 -4.49
CA GLN A 56 -2.91 14.03 -4.62
C GLN A 56 -1.83 14.43 -3.62
N SER A 57 -1.98 14.02 -2.36
CA SER A 57 -0.99 14.31 -1.33
C SER A 57 0.35 13.61 -1.58
N ALA A 58 0.34 12.37 -2.10
CA ALA A 58 1.55 11.67 -2.52
C ALA A 58 2.25 12.41 -3.69
N VAL A 59 1.50 12.81 -4.73
CA VAL A 59 2.06 13.59 -5.84
C VAL A 59 2.69 14.89 -5.32
N ALA A 60 2.00 15.60 -4.42
CA ALA A 60 2.52 16.83 -3.83
C ALA A 60 3.81 16.59 -3.02
N PHE A 61 3.91 15.48 -2.27
CA PHE A 61 5.13 15.09 -1.56
C PHE A 61 6.30 14.86 -2.54
N PHE A 62 6.10 14.08 -3.59
CA PHE A 62 7.18 13.80 -4.54
C PHE A 62 7.62 15.01 -5.37
N GLN A 63 6.79 16.06 -5.45
CA GLN A 63 7.14 17.34 -6.06
C GLN A 63 7.94 18.28 -5.14
N LEU A 64 8.10 17.95 -3.85
CA LEU A 64 8.93 18.72 -2.92
C LEU A 64 10.39 18.74 -3.38
N SER A 65 11.12 19.76 -2.92
CA SER A 65 12.56 19.83 -3.14
C SER A 65 13.29 18.65 -2.50
N GLN A 66 14.47 18.33 -3.02
CA GLN A 66 15.34 17.29 -2.47
C GLN A 66 15.63 17.52 -0.97
N ALA A 67 15.85 18.77 -0.57
CA ALA A 67 16.13 19.13 0.82
C ALA A 67 14.92 18.83 1.73
N GLU A 68 13.70 19.15 1.30
CA GLU A 68 12.49 18.86 2.07
C GLU A 68 12.25 17.35 2.20
N LYS A 69 12.43 16.59 1.12
CA LYS A 69 12.31 15.13 1.17
C LYS A 69 13.38 14.48 2.04
N SER A 70 14.61 14.99 2.02
CA SER A 70 15.73 14.48 2.83
C SER A 70 15.53 14.62 4.33
N ALA A 71 14.68 15.57 4.77
CA ALA A 71 14.32 15.71 6.19
C ALA A 71 13.62 14.48 6.77
N VAL A 72 13.02 13.66 5.91
CA VAL A 72 12.33 12.41 6.27
C VAL A 72 12.93 11.18 5.57
N THR A 73 14.24 11.19 5.38
CA THR A 73 14.98 10.05 4.82
C THR A 73 14.68 8.76 5.58
N VAL A 74 14.60 7.66 4.86
CA VAL A 74 14.24 6.34 5.40
C VAL A 74 15.11 5.96 6.61
N SER A 75 14.44 5.58 7.70
CA SER A 75 15.09 5.13 8.94
C SER A 75 15.59 3.68 8.81
N ARG A 76 16.38 3.25 9.81
CA ARG A 76 16.76 1.83 9.95
C ARG A 76 15.58 0.88 10.12
N GLN A 77 14.42 1.41 10.49
CA GLN A 77 13.18 0.67 10.65
C GLN A 77 12.28 0.73 9.41
N HIS A 78 12.85 1.13 8.27
CA HIS A 78 12.17 1.22 6.98
C HIS A 78 10.92 2.11 7.01
N ARG A 79 11.06 3.32 7.54
CA ARG A 79 10.03 4.38 7.50
C ARG A 79 10.63 5.66 6.96
N GLY A 80 9.93 6.31 6.04
CA GLY A 80 10.33 7.57 5.43
C GLY A 80 10.59 7.48 3.93
N TRP A 81 11.28 8.47 3.41
CA TRP A 81 11.60 8.62 2.00
C TRP A 81 12.91 7.93 1.63
N LEU A 82 12.85 7.12 0.59
CA LEU A 82 13.99 6.46 -0.03
C LEU A 82 14.29 7.16 -1.35
N ALA A 83 15.48 7.74 -1.47
CA ALA A 83 15.90 8.51 -2.62
C ALA A 83 16.12 7.62 -3.85
N GLN A 84 16.07 8.25 -5.02
CA GLN A 84 16.40 7.58 -6.28
C GLN A 84 17.83 7.00 -6.23
N GLY A 85 17.97 5.74 -6.57
CA GLY A 85 19.25 5.05 -6.59
C GLY A 85 19.69 4.46 -5.24
N GLU A 86 18.90 4.63 -4.18
CA GLU A 86 19.19 4.01 -2.86
C GLU A 86 18.60 2.61 -2.73
N ALA A 87 17.59 2.26 -3.54
CA ALA A 87 17.04 0.91 -3.56
C ALA A 87 17.93 -0.03 -4.36
N ARG A 88 18.49 -1.05 -3.69
CA ARG A 88 19.27 -2.15 -4.31
C ARG A 88 18.81 -3.47 -3.74
N MET A 89 18.69 -4.48 -4.56
CA MET A 89 18.44 -5.83 -4.10
C MET A 89 19.75 -6.54 -3.67
N SER A 90 20.87 -6.16 -4.29
CA SER A 90 22.22 -6.63 -3.92
C SER A 90 23.28 -5.59 -4.33
N ASP A 91 24.48 -5.69 -3.75
CA ASP A 91 25.58 -4.74 -4.02
C ASP A 91 26.09 -4.80 -5.48
N ASN A 92 25.78 -5.86 -6.20
CA ASN A 92 26.22 -6.11 -7.57
C ASN A 92 25.17 -5.79 -8.65
N GLU A 93 23.98 -5.32 -8.25
CA GLU A 93 22.90 -5.01 -9.19
C GLU A 93 22.79 -3.51 -9.50
N SER A 94 22.21 -3.21 -10.66
CA SER A 94 21.89 -1.83 -11.03
C SER A 94 20.90 -1.23 -10.02
N VAL A 95 21.09 0.05 -9.71
CA VAL A 95 20.20 0.78 -8.82
C VAL A 95 18.84 1.02 -9.48
N ASP A 96 17.78 0.96 -8.69
CA ASP A 96 16.45 1.33 -9.14
C ASP A 96 16.37 2.86 -9.35
N LEU A 97 15.90 3.25 -10.53
CA LEU A 97 15.69 4.66 -10.88
C LEU A 97 14.32 5.16 -10.39
N LYS A 98 13.98 4.82 -9.15
CA LYS A 98 12.75 5.25 -8.48
C LYS A 98 13.05 5.87 -7.14
N GLU A 99 12.18 6.73 -6.67
CA GLU A 99 12.08 7.14 -5.27
C GLU A 99 10.81 6.55 -4.65
N SER A 100 10.81 6.35 -3.33
CA SER A 100 9.69 5.73 -2.63
C SER A 100 9.46 6.40 -1.28
N PHE A 101 8.22 6.36 -0.79
CA PHE A 101 7.90 6.73 0.58
C PHE A 101 7.31 5.52 1.29
N ILE A 102 7.87 5.14 2.44
CA ILE A 102 7.52 3.94 3.18
C ILE A 102 6.88 4.34 4.51
N TRP A 103 5.65 3.88 4.73
CA TRP A 103 4.96 4.03 6.00
C TRP A 103 4.22 2.73 6.35
N GLY A 104 3.70 2.63 7.54
CA GLY A 104 2.92 1.48 8.00
C GLY A 104 1.91 1.87 9.05
N ALA A 105 1.30 0.90 9.69
CA ALA A 105 0.39 1.13 10.79
C ALA A 105 1.04 2.06 11.83
N PRO A 106 0.28 3.00 12.41
CA PRO A 106 0.78 3.83 13.49
C PRO A 106 1.21 2.92 14.65
N ASN A 107 2.39 3.19 15.21
CA ASN A 107 2.81 2.49 16.42
C ASN A 107 1.92 2.91 17.58
N GLU A 108 1.43 1.95 18.32
CA GLU A 108 0.79 2.20 19.62
C GLU A 108 1.76 2.97 20.52
N PRO A 109 1.36 4.09 21.14
CA PRO A 109 2.22 4.92 21.97
C PRO A 109 2.89 4.17 23.12
N ASN A 110 2.34 3.02 23.50
CA ASN A 110 2.82 2.16 24.60
C ASN A 110 3.29 0.78 24.12
N GLY A 111 3.40 0.58 22.83
CA GLY A 111 4.00 -0.64 22.30
C GLY A 111 5.42 -0.73 22.79
N ALA A 112 5.74 -1.75 23.60
CA ALA A 112 7.13 -2.12 23.87
C ALA A 112 7.88 -2.05 22.53
N ALA A 113 9.03 -1.40 22.50
CA ALA A 113 9.88 -1.35 21.32
C ALA A 113 10.03 -2.78 20.83
N THR A 114 9.22 -3.14 19.84
CA THR A 114 9.32 -4.47 19.25
C THR A 114 10.67 -4.45 18.55
N ASN A 115 11.54 -5.40 18.90
CA ASN A 115 12.84 -5.58 18.27
C ASN A 115 12.72 -5.99 16.78
N HIS A 116 11.54 -5.76 16.18
CA HIS A 116 11.34 -6.02 14.76
C HIS A 116 11.93 -4.89 13.94
N SER A 117 12.88 -5.22 13.09
CA SER A 117 13.63 -4.30 12.24
C SER A 117 12.75 -3.48 11.28
N LEU A 118 11.50 -3.88 11.06
CA LEU A 118 10.56 -3.22 10.13
C LEU A 118 9.39 -2.51 10.83
N GLN A 119 9.43 -2.39 12.16
CA GLN A 119 8.40 -1.69 12.94
C GLN A 119 9.01 -0.45 13.61
N GLY A 120 8.75 0.70 13.05
CA GLY A 120 9.21 1.97 13.58
C GLY A 120 8.15 3.07 13.44
N PRO A 121 8.36 4.21 14.10
CA PRO A 121 7.47 5.35 13.93
C PRO A 121 7.50 5.84 12.49
N ASN A 122 6.33 6.18 11.95
CA ASN A 122 6.26 6.83 10.66
C ASN A 122 6.98 8.18 10.71
N GLN A 123 7.72 8.50 9.66
CA GLN A 123 8.38 9.79 9.50
C GLN A 123 7.57 10.62 8.52
N TRP A 124 6.91 11.65 9.01
CA TRP A 124 6.13 12.55 8.17
C TRP A 124 6.88 13.87 7.96
N PRO A 125 6.76 14.51 6.79
CA PRO A 125 7.39 15.81 6.55
C PRO A 125 6.85 16.85 7.54
N ASP A 126 7.74 17.73 7.99
CA ASP A 126 7.36 18.85 8.85
C ASP A 126 6.26 19.69 8.21
N HIS A 127 5.35 20.19 9.05
CA HIS A 127 4.20 20.99 8.66
C HIS A 127 3.14 20.26 7.83
N ASN A 128 3.18 18.92 7.81
CA ASN A 128 2.15 18.06 7.19
C ASN A 128 1.58 18.67 5.90
N ARG A 129 2.47 19.14 5.02
CA ARG A 129 2.07 19.81 3.79
C ARG A 129 1.10 18.96 3.00
N ASN A 130 -0.05 19.56 2.66
CA ASN A 130 -1.15 18.91 1.96
C ASN A 130 -1.75 17.69 2.69
N ASP A 131 -1.71 17.69 4.01
CA ASP A 131 -2.29 16.64 4.86
C ASP A 131 -1.81 15.21 4.51
N PHE A 132 -0.55 15.09 4.06
CA PHE A 132 -0.01 13.83 3.56
C PHE A 132 -0.14 12.69 4.57
N SER A 133 0.19 12.92 5.84
CA SER A 133 0.05 11.89 6.88
C SER A 133 -1.41 11.47 7.09
N THR A 134 -2.33 12.43 7.09
CA THR A 134 -3.77 12.20 7.26
C THR A 134 -4.32 11.36 6.11
N HIS A 135 -4.04 11.77 4.87
CA HIS A 135 -4.55 11.09 3.69
C HIS A 135 -3.91 9.70 3.48
N ALA A 136 -2.60 9.57 3.74
CA ALA A 136 -1.92 8.29 3.68
C ALA A 136 -2.42 7.31 4.75
N SER A 137 -2.72 7.78 5.97
CA SER A 137 -3.30 6.96 7.04
C SER A 137 -4.72 6.52 6.71
N ALA A 138 -5.57 7.43 6.23
CA ALA A 138 -6.93 7.08 5.82
C ALA A 138 -6.94 6.04 4.68
N TRP A 139 -6.04 6.18 3.72
CA TRP A 139 -5.84 5.17 2.67
C TRP A 139 -5.38 3.82 3.26
N PHE A 140 -4.42 3.85 4.17
CA PHE A 140 -3.90 2.63 4.82
C PHE A 140 -5.02 1.87 5.54
N GLU A 141 -5.82 2.55 6.36
CA GLU A 141 -6.94 1.97 7.09
C GLU A 141 -7.99 1.36 6.14
N ALA A 142 -8.39 2.11 5.11
CA ALA A 142 -9.34 1.62 4.11
C ALA A 142 -8.81 0.39 3.35
N ALA A 143 -7.55 0.40 2.96
CA ALA A 143 -6.89 -0.72 2.29
C ALA A 143 -6.73 -1.93 3.21
N GLN A 144 -6.45 -1.72 4.50
CA GLN A 144 -6.39 -2.79 5.50
C GLN A 144 -7.73 -3.48 5.66
N HIS A 145 -8.83 -2.75 5.78
CA HIS A 145 -10.17 -3.33 5.87
C HIS A 145 -10.52 -4.17 4.63
N LEU A 146 -10.17 -3.68 3.45
CA LEU A 146 -10.32 -4.45 2.22
C LEU A 146 -9.47 -5.73 2.24
N ALA A 147 -8.21 -5.63 2.63
CA ALA A 147 -7.31 -6.78 2.72
C ALA A 147 -7.82 -7.84 3.68
N GLU A 148 -8.31 -7.45 4.86
CA GLU A 148 -8.92 -8.35 5.84
C GLU A 148 -10.18 -9.03 5.29
N SER A 149 -10.98 -8.31 4.52
CA SER A 149 -12.17 -8.87 3.86
C SER A 149 -11.80 -9.89 2.79
N LEU A 150 -10.77 -9.61 2.00
CA LEU A 150 -10.23 -10.54 1.00
C LEU A 150 -9.62 -11.79 1.67
N LEU A 151 -8.85 -11.63 2.76
CA LEU A 151 -8.27 -12.77 3.49
C LEU A 151 -9.32 -13.72 4.05
N ARG A 152 -10.48 -13.22 4.46
CA ARG A 152 -11.63 -14.07 4.86
C ARG A 152 -12.24 -14.84 3.68
N GLY A 153 -11.98 -14.39 2.44
CA GLY A 153 -12.44 -15.02 1.22
C GLY A 153 -11.54 -16.14 0.68
N PHE A 154 -10.35 -16.30 1.25
CA PHE A 154 -9.38 -17.35 0.89
C PHE A 154 -9.42 -18.50 1.90
#